data_fbd20e13e52097cb90a6199211e10bca
#
_entry.id   fbd20e13e52097cb90a6199211e10bca
#
_cell.length_a   1.000
_cell.length_b   1.000
_cell.length_c   1.000
_cell.angle_alpha   90.00
_cell.angle_beta   90.00
_cell.angle_gamma   90.00
#
_symmetry.space_group_name_H-M   'P 1'
#
loop_
_entity.id
_entity.type
_entity.pdbx_description
1 polymer ?
#
loop_
_entity_poly.entity_id
_entity_poly.type
_entity_poly.pdbx_seq_one_letter_code
_entity_poly.pdbx_strand_id
1 'polypeptide(L)'
;MSVEKLIVDHMETWTSALQTRSTAGRGSSGKIDLYGIKKLRELILELAVRGKLVPQDPNDEPASELLKRIAAEKAELVKQGKIKKQKPLPEISEEEKPFELPQGWEWVTLATVGEIVGGGTPKSDNPQFWAKNGIKWITPADLYGLKGKYITSGARDISPAGLSNSSARLMPKGSVLFSSRAPIGYVAIADAELSTNQGFKSCVPYIKESAEYILLSTGICKKNRCRGKWDYI
;
A
#
# COMPACT_ATOMS: atom_id res chain seq x y z
N MET A 1 9.55 -3.65 30.51
CA MET A 1 8.14 -4.06 30.28
C MET A 1 7.97 -4.17 28.78
N SER A 2 7.42 -5.29 28.24
CA SER A 2 7.20 -5.42 26.81
C SER A 2 6.03 -4.52 26.37
N VAL A 3 6.04 -4.09 25.10
CA VAL A 3 4.94 -3.29 24.50
C VAL A 3 3.63 -4.07 24.54
N GLU A 4 3.69 -5.37 24.29
CA GLU A 4 2.54 -6.28 24.39
C GLU A 4 1.87 -6.21 25.78
N LYS A 5 2.69 -6.35 26.84
CA LYS A 5 2.19 -6.27 28.23
C LYS A 5 1.56 -4.92 28.52
N LEU A 6 2.18 -3.82 28.06
CA LEU A 6 1.61 -2.47 28.23
C LEU A 6 0.25 -2.33 27.56
N ILE A 7 0.08 -2.89 26.36
CA ILE A 7 -1.20 -2.86 25.63
C ILE A 7 -2.26 -3.66 26.39
N VAL A 8 -1.91 -4.87 26.84
CA VAL A 8 -2.84 -5.77 27.54
C VAL A 8 -3.25 -5.21 28.90
N ASP A 9 -2.28 -4.71 29.68
CA ASP A 9 -2.53 -4.16 31.02
C ASP A 9 -3.46 -2.92 30.98
N HIS A 10 -3.54 -2.22 29.84
CA HIS A 10 -4.40 -1.04 29.67
C HIS A 10 -5.58 -1.28 28.70
N MET A 11 -5.98 -2.53 28.47
CA MET A 11 -7.04 -2.88 27.52
C MET A 11 -8.37 -2.20 27.86
N GLU A 12 -8.73 -2.10 29.14
CA GLU A 12 -9.95 -1.39 29.58
C GLU A 12 -9.93 0.08 29.17
N THR A 13 -8.79 0.76 29.30
CA THR A 13 -8.64 2.16 28.88
C THR A 13 -8.89 2.32 27.39
N TRP A 14 -8.33 1.41 26.57
CA TRP A 14 -8.53 1.45 25.12
C TRP A 14 -9.97 1.17 24.69
N THR A 15 -10.65 0.24 25.39
CA THR A 15 -12.02 -0.17 25.03
C THR A 15 -13.08 0.79 25.55
N SER A 16 -12.86 1.43 26.69
CA SER A 16 -13.80 2.37 27.30
C SER A 16 -13.72 3.79 26.73
N ALA A 17 -12.63 4.16 26.06
CA ALA A 17 -12.45 5.49 25.49
C ALA A 17 -13.36 5.68 24.25
N LEU A 18 -14.54 6.23 24.48
CA LEU A 18 -15.56 6.54 23.48
C LEU A 18 -15.58 8.04 23.19
N GLN A 19 -15.82 8.39 21.94
CA GLN A 19 -16.04 9.77 21.51
C GLN A 19 -17.39 9.89 20.82
N THR A 20 -18.25 10.78 21.32
CA THR A 20 -19.52 11.09 20.68
C THR A 20 -19.27 12.16 19.61
N ARG A 21 -19.56 11.86 18.35
CA ARG A 21 -19.56 12.88 17.29
C ARG A 21 -20.92 13.55 17.27
N SER A 22 -20.97 14.84 17.59
CA SER A 22 -22.13 15.69 17.31
C SER A 22 -22.21 15.88 15.78
N THR A 23 -23.28 15.37 15.18
CA THR A 23 -23.65 15.73 13.82
C THR A 23 -24.58 16.91 13.92
N ALA A 24 -24.10 18.11 13.58
CA ALA A 24 -24.96 19.29 13.40
C ALA A 24 -25.87 19.05 12.19
N GLY A 25 -27.06 18.52 12.42
CA GLY A 25 -28.06 18.22 11.38
C GLY A 25 -29.31 17.57 11.96
N ARG A 26 -30.48 17.90 11.42
CA ARG A 26 -31.78 17.34 11.85
C ARG A 26 -31.76 15.81 11.81
N GLY A 27 -31.91 15.18 12.98
CA GLY A 27 -32.11 13.72 13.10
C GLY A 27 -30.87 12.94 13.48
N SER A 28 -30.00 13.42 14.37
CA SER A 28 -28.80 12.66 14.78
C SER A 28 -29.07 11.81 16.00
N SER A 29 -29.14 10.50 15.83
CA SER A 29 -28.66 9.56 16.84
C SER A 29 -27.13 9.72 16.90
N GLY A 30 -26.58 10.16 18.04
CA GLY A 30 -25.14 10.36 18.23
C GLY A 30 -24.38 9.07 17.90
N LYS A 31 -23.62 9.06 16.79
CA LYS A 31 -22.84 7.89 16.41
C LYS A 31 -21.66 7.76 17.37
N ILE A 32 -21.66 6.71 18.18
CA ILE A 32 -20.54 6.38 19.08
C ILE A 32 -19.33 6.02 18.22
N ASP A 33 -18.23 6.73 18.44
CA ASP A 33 -16.95 6.43 17.83
C ASP A 33 -16.06 5.70 18.84
N LEU A 34 -15.59 4.50 18.47
CA LEU A 34 -14.65 3.69 19.26
C LEU A 34 -13.23 4.31 19.18
N TYR A 35 -13.11 5.50 19.77
CA TYR A 35 -11.88 6.32 19.68
C TYR A 35 -10.65 5.58 20.20
N GLY A 36 -10.74 4.94 21.36
CA GLY A 36 -9.63 4.21 21.98
C GLY A 36 -9.15 3.06 21.09
N ILE A 37 -10.07 2.26 20.56
CA ILE A 37 -9.74 1.15 19.65
C ILE A 37 -9.05 1.65 18.38
N LYS A 38 -9.48 2.79 17.84
CA LYS A 38 -8.81 3.40 16.68
C LYS A 38 -7.38 3.82 17.02
N LYS A 39 -7.20 4.45 18.18
CA LYS A 39 -5.89 4.90 18.64
C LYS A 39 -4.96 3.72 18.95
N LEU A 40 -5.47 2.66 19.55
CA LEU A 40 -4.71 1.43 19.78
C LEU A 40 -4.23 0.81 18.45
N ARG A 41 -5.11 0.71 17.46
CA ARG A 41 -4.71 0.22 16.11
C ARG A 41 -3.65 1.11 15.46
N GLU A 42 -3.76 2.42 15.60
CA GLU A 42 -2.77 3.36 15.09
C GLU A 42 -1.42 3.16 15.76
N LEU A 43 -1.41 3.01 17.09
CA LEU A 43 -0.19 2.76 17.86
C LEU A 43 0.47 1.43 17.49
N ILE A 44 -0.30 0.34 17.42
CA ILE A 44 0.22 -0.98 17.02
C ILE A 44 0.89 -0.92 15.65
N LEU A 45 0.21 -0.31 14.67
CA LEU A 45 0.75 -0.18 13.32
C LEU A 45 2.02 0.70 13.29
N GLU A 46 2.04 1.81 14.02
CA GLU A 46 3.21 2.69 14.12
C GLU A 46 4.40 1.96 14.74
N LEU A 47 4.18 1.23 15.82
CA LEU A 47 5.22 0.45 16.49
C LEU A 47 5.73 -0.68 15.59
N ALA A 48 4.84 -1.35 14.84
CA ALA A 48 5.23 -2.40 13.89
C ALA A 48 6.15 -1.87 12.79
N VAL A 49 5.79 -0.74 12.18
CA VAL A 49 6.61 -0.13 11.10
C VAL A 49 7.95 0.38 11.61
N ARG A 50 8.01 0.83 12.87
CA ARG A 50 9.27 1.23 13.51
C ARG A 50 10.10 0.06 14.04
N GLY A 51 9.65 -1.19 13.86
CA GLY A 51 10.30 -2.38 14.42
C GLY A 51 10.32 -2.40 15.95
N LYS A 52 9.38 -1.70 16.62
CA LYS A 52 9.31 -1.59 18.10
C LYS A 52 8.14 -2.35 18.71
N LEU A 53 7.33 -3.03 17.91
CA LEU A 53 6.16 -3.77 18.40
C LEU A 53 6.58 -5.06 19.12
N VAL A 54 7.54 -5.78 18.55
CA VAL A 54 8.10 -7.01 19.11
C VAL A 54 9.62 -6.88 19.21
N PRO A 55 10.28 -7.64 20.11
CA PRO A 55 11.75 -7.72 20.11
C PRO A 55 12.26 -8.17 18.74
N GLN A 56 13.40 -7.62 18.33
CA GLN A 56 14.07 -8.08 17.11
C GLN A 56 14.69 -9.46 17.36
N ASP A 57 14.51 -10.38 16.40
CA ASP A 57 15.20 -11.68 16.44
C ASP A 57 16.58 -11.51 15.76
N PRO A 58 17.69 -11.79 16.45
CA PRO A 58 19.02 -11.69 15.85
C PRO A 58 19.27 -12.73 14.73
N ASN A 59 18.39 -13.74 14.60
CA ASN A 59 18.45 -14.73 13.54
C ASN A 59 17.64 -14.34 12.29
N ASP A 60 16.87 -13.27 12.35
CA ASP A 60 16.13 -12.76 11.18
C ASP A 60 17.12 -12.33 10.08
N GLU A 61 16.72 -12.56 8.82
CA GLU A 61 17.49 -12.13 7.65
C GLU A 61 17.65 -10.61 7.66
N PRO A 62 18.88 -10.06 7.66
CA PRO A 62 19.07 -8.61 7.57
C PRO A 62 18.52 -8.03 6.25
N ALA A 63 18.04 -6.78 6.28
CA ALA A 63 17.54 -6.09 5.08
C ALA A 63 18.58 -6.08 3.95
N SER A 64 19.87 -5.99 4.26
CA SER A 64 20.96 -6.04 3.27
C SER A 64 20.96 -7.33 2.44
N GLU A 65 20.66 -8.48 3.02
CA GLU A 65 20.59 -9.77 2.30
C GLU A 65 19.31 -9.83 1.44
N LEU A 66 18.16 -9.39 1.99
CA LEU A 66 16.94 -9.27 1.23
C LEU A 66 17.10 -8.34 0.02
N LEU A 67 17.77 -7.21 0.18
CA LEU A 67 18.03 -6.25 -0.90
C LEU A 67 18.96 -6.82 -1.97
N LYS A 68 19.93 -7.67 -1.62
CA LYS A 68 20.74 -8.41 -2.61
C LYS A 68 19.88 -9.36 -3.44
N ARG A 69 18.96 -10.10 -2.81
CA ARG A 69 18.01 -10.97 -3.54
C ARG A 69 17.09 -10.17 -4.45
N ILE A 70 16.57 -9.05 -3.98
CA ILE A 70 15.74 -8.13 -4.77
C ILE A 70 16.52 -7.61 -5.98
N ALA A 71 17.77 -7.19 -5.79
CA ALA A 71 18.61 -6.70 -6.88
C ALA A 71 18.91 -7.79 -7.93
N ALA A 72 19.15 -9.02 -7.48
CA ALA A 72 19.37 -10.17 -8.38
C ALA A 72 18.11 -10.48 -9.20
N GLU A 73 16.95 -10.55 -8.56
CA GLU A 73 15.65 -10.80 -9.23
C GLU A 73 15.36 -9.69 -10.26
N LYS A 74 15.54 -8.43 -9.87
CA LYS A 74 15.39 -7.28 -10.75
C LYS A 74 16.31 -7.37 -11.98
N ALA A 75 17.57 -7.75 -11.78
CA ALA A 75 18.52 -7.90 -12.86
C ALA A 75 18.10 -9.01 -13.85
N GLU A 76 17.58 -10.13 -13.34
CA GLU A 76 17.08 -11.23 -14.15
C GLU A 76 15.82 -10.81 -14.95
N LEU A 77 14.89 -10.07 -14.33
CA LEU A 77 13.70 -9.54 -15.01
C LEU A 77 14.07 -8.56 -16.13
N VAL A 78 15.11 -7.75 -15.93
CA VAL A 78 15.65 -6.87 -16.98
C VAL A 78 16.26 -7.68 -18.11
N LYS A 79 17.08 -8.70 -17.80
CA LYS A 79 17.68 -9.60 -18.77
C LYS A 79 16.66 -10.35 -19.62
N GLN A 80 15.55 -10.77 -19.00
CA GLN A 80 14.41 -11.40 -19.65
C GLN A 80 13.56 -10.42 -20.47
N GLY A 81 13.83 -9.12 -20.43
CA GLY A 81 13.04 -8.09 -21.11
C GLY A 81 11.65 -7.86 -20.50
N LYS A 82 11.37 -8.41 -19.31
CA LYS A 82 10.07 -8.25 -18.63
C LYS A 82 9.88 -6.86 -18.05
N ILE A 83 10.96 -6.24 -17.61
CA ILE A 83 10.97 -4.87 -17.11
C ILE A 83 12.08 -4.06 -17.82
N LYS A 84 11.90 -2.75 -17.90
CA LYS A 84 12.92 -1.84 -18.45
C LYS A 84 13.99 -1.55 -17.41
N LYS A 85 15.25 -1.42 -17.88
CA LYS A 85 16.34 -0.94 -17.02
C LYS A 85 16.00 0.46 -16.51
N GLN A 86 15.94 0.60 -15.18
CA GLN A 86 15.69 1.88 -14.52
C GLN A 86 16.99 2.69 -14.38
N LYS A 87 16.86 4.01 -14.34
CA LYS A 87 17.97 4.89 -13.94
C LYS A 87 18.31 4.63 -12.48
N PRO A 88 19.57 4.89 -12.04
CA PRO A 88 19.92 4.86 -10.63
C PRO A 88 18.96 5.73 -9.83
N LEU A 89 18.51 5.20 -8.69
CA LEU A 89 17.67 5.94 -7.77
C LEU A 89 18.54 6.89 -6.95
N PRO A 90 18.04 8.07 -6.55
CA PRO A 90 18.76 8.97 -5.67
C PRO A 90 18.98 8.31 -4.31
N GLU A 91 20.06 8.67 -3.64
CA GLU A 91 20.30 8.28 -2.25
C GLU A 91 19.31 8.99 -1.33
N ILE A 92 18.90 8.29 -0.27
CA ILE A 92 18.00 8.81 0.75
C ILE A 92 18.81 9.70 1.70
N SER A 93 18.51 10.98 1.78
CA SER A 93 19.17 11.88 2.70
C SER A 93 18.74 11.63 4.15
N GLU A 94 19.57 12.06 5.14
CA GLU A 94 19.22 11.90 6.56
C GLU A 94 17.91 12.63 6.93
N GLU A 95 17.64 13.77 6.29
CA GLU A 95 16.40 14.55 6.50
C GLU A 95 15.15 13.84 6.01
N GLU A 96 15.30 12.86 5.11
CA GLU A 96 14.20 12.07 4.55
C GLU A 96 13.88 10.84 5.41
N LYS A 97 14.75 10.49 6.37
CA LYS A 97 14.56 9.35 7.30
C LYS A 97 13.69 9.80 8.48
N PRO A 98 12.44 9.32 8.60
CA PRO A 98 11.50 9.84 9.59
C PRO A 98 11.79 9.38 11.03
N PHE A 99 12.61 8.35 11.22
CA PHE A 99 13.01 7.80 12.53
C PHE A 99 14.24 6.90 12.39
N GLU A 100 14.89 6.62 13.52
CA GLU A 100 15.99 5.66 13.61
C GLU A 100 15.48 4.23 13.44
N LEU A 101 16.22 3.44 12.66
CA LEU A 101 15.89 2.03 12.41
C LEU A 101 16.50 1.11 13.46
N PRO A 102 15.86 -0.03 13.77
CA PRO A 102 16.50 -1.12 14.46
C PRO A 102 17.68 -1.68 13.68
N GLN A 103 18.55 -2.43 14.38
CA GLN A 103 19.64 -3.14 13.73
C GLN A 103 19.09 -4.14 12.69
N GLY A 104 19.74 -4.21 11.54
CA GLY A 104 19.35 -5.11 10.44
C GLY A 104 18.27 -4.53 9.51
N TRP A 105 17.75 -3.33 9.79
CA TRP A 105 16.79 -2.64 8.93
C TRP A 105 17.48 -1.58 8.07
N GLU A 106 16.94 -1.31 6.90
CA GLU A 106 17.47 -0.29 5.98
C GLU A 106 16.34 0.54 5.37
N TRP A 107 16.59 1.85 5.21
CA TRP A 107 15.70 2.72 4.43
C TRP A 107 15.93 2.52 2.96
N VAL A 108 14.87 2.23 2.22
CA VAL A 108 14.91 2.09 0.77
C VAL A 108 13.75 2.82 0.12
N THR A 109 13.87 3.14 -1.16
CA THR A 109 12.74 3.66 -1.93
C THR A 109 11.81 2.52 -2.34
N LEU A 110 10.52 2.80 -2.51
CA LEU A 110 9.56 1.81 -3.00
C LEU A 110 9.98 1.25 -4.38
N ALA A 111 10.63 2.07 -5.22
CA ALA A 111 11.15 1.65 -6.51
C ALA A 111 12.37 0.70 -6.43
N THR A 112 12.99 0.55 -5.27
CA THR A 112 14.03 -0.46 -5.01
C THR A 112 13.40 -1.85 -4.89
N VAL A 113 12.26 -1.96 -4.23
CA VAL A 113 11.62 -3.26 -3.89
C VAL A 113 10.60 -3.72 -4.91
N GLY A 114 10.17 -2.85 -5.85
CA GLY A 114 9.22 -3.21 -6.88
C GLY A 114 9.19 -2.22 -8.05
N GLU A 115 8.56 -2.62 -9.15
CA GLU A 115 8.29 -1.74 -10.27
C GLU A 115 7.11 -0.81 -9.93
N ILE A 116 7.31 0.50 -10.08
CA ILE A 116 6.23 1.48 -9.90
C ILE A 116 5.45 1.61 -11.20
N VAL A 117 4.17 1.29 -11.14
CA VAL A 117 3.25 1.27 -12.27
C VAL A 117 2.16 2.31 -12.09
N GLY A 118 2.04 3.23 -13.03
CA GLY A 118 0.88 4.11 -13.15
C GLY A 118 -0.28 3.41 -13.85
N GLY A 119 -1.50 3.86 -13.57
CA GLY A 119 -2.67 3.40 -14.29
C GLY A 119 -3.09 4.31 -15.44
N GLY A 120 -4.14 3.91 -16.15
CA GLY A 120 -4.71 4.65 -17.27
C GLY A 120 -6.20 4.42 -17.42
N THR A 121 -6.88 5.35 -18.08
CA THR A 121 -8.31 5.27 -18.39
C THR A 121 -8.50 5.27 -19.89
N PRO A 122 -9.10 4.23 -20.48
CA PRO A 122 -9.54 4.26 -21.86
C PRO A 122 -10.59 5.35 -22.07
N LYS A 123 -10.73 5.84 -23.30
CA LYS A 123 -11.78 6.82 -23.64
C LYS A 123 -13.15 6.25 -23.26
N SER A 124 -13.87 6.97 -22.40
CA SER A 124 -15.13 6.50 -21.81
C SER A 124 -16.29 6.43 -22.81
N ASP A 125 -16.23 7.24 -23.84
CA ASP A 125 -17.21 7.37 -24.92
C ASP A 125 -17.06 6.30 -26.01
N ASN A 126 -15.96 5.54 -26.01
CA ASN A 126 -15.78 4.43 -26.97
C ASN A 126 -16.20 3.10 -26.34
N PRO A 127 -17.37 2.53 -26.73
CA PRO A 127 -17.86 1.28 -26.16
C PRO A 127 -16.97 0.09 -26.46
N GLN A 128 -16.14 0.11 -27.50
CA GLN A 128 -15.21 -0.97 -27.84
C GLN A 128 -14.07 -1.14 -26.83
N PHE A 129 -13.81 -0.12 -26.00
CA PHE A 129 -12.76 -0.16 -24.98
C PHE A 129 -13.23 -0.76 -23.66
N TRP A 130 -14.52 -1.04 -23.54
CA TRP A 130 -15.13 -1.60 -22.34
C TRP A 130 -15.67 -3.00 -22.64
N ALA A 131 -15.63 -3.87 -21.65
CA ALA A 131 -16.08 -5.25 -21.83
C ALA A 131 -16.84 -5.73 -20.57
N LYS A 132 -17.76 -6.66 -20.78
CA LYS A 132 -18.30 -7.46 -19.68
C LYS A 132 -17.43 -8.71 -19.55
N ASN A 133 -16.88 -8.98 -18.37
CA ASN A 133 -15.93 -10.08 -18.12
C ASN A 133 -14.61 -9.94 -18.94
N GLY A 134 -14.10 -8.72 -19.07
CA GLY A 134 -12.81 -8.43 -19.69
C GLY A 134 -11.65 -8.40 -18.70
N ILE A 135 -10.68 -7.55 -19.00
CA ILE A 135 -9.52 -7.27 -18.14
C ILE A 135 -10.02 -6.45 -16.94
N LYS A 136 -9.76 -6.94 -15.75
CA LYS A 136 -10.16 -6.26 -14.51
C LYS A 136 -9.52 -4.87 -14.44
N TRP A 137 -10.34 -3.86 -14.17
CA TRP A 137 -9.90 -2.47 -14.13
C TRP A 137 -10.43 -1.78 -12.88
N ILE A 138 -9.50 -1.33 -12.05
CA ILE A 138 -9.80 -0.84 -10.69
C ILE A 138 -9.71 0.68 -10.65
N THR A 139 -10.65 1.28 -9.94
CA THR A 139 -10.67 2.71 -9.60
C THR A 139 -10.55 2.90 -8.10
N PRO A 140 -10.18 4.10 -7.59
CA PRO A 140 -10.18 4.35 -6.15
C PRO A 140 -11.55 4.13 -5.48
N ALA A 141 -12.65 4.29 -6.23
CA ALA A 141 -14.00 4.05 -5.74
C ALA A 141 -14.23 2.57 -5.39
N ASP A 142 -13.61 1.65 -6.13
CA ASP A 142 -13.74 0.20 -5.89
C ASP A 142 -13.05 -0.22 -4.57
N LEU A 143 -12.14 0.59 -4.04
CA LEU A 143 -11.50 0.37 -2.75
C LEU A 143 -12.30 0.97 -1.58
N TYR A 144 -13.33 1.76 -1.86
CA TYR A 144 -14.17 2.33 -0.82
C TYR A 144 -14.99 1.24 -0.15
N GLY A 145 -14.81 1.10 1.18
CA GLY A 145 -15.52 0.07 1.94
C GLY A 145 -14.97 -1.35 1.80
N LEU A 146 -13.81 -1.53 1.17
CA LEU A 146 -13.14 -2.83 1.11
C LEU A 146 -12.87 -3.37 2.52
N LYS A 147 -13.43 -4.55 2.83
CA LYS A 147 -13.34 -5.18 4.16
C LYS A 147 -12.09 -6.06 4.35
N GLY A 148 -11.13 -5.95 3.51
CA GLY A 148 -9.91 -6.76 3.60
C GLY A 148 -8.75 -6.06 2.94
N LYS A 149 -7.68 -6.81 2.72
CA LYS A 149 -6.48 -6.32 2.05
C LYS A 149 -6.43 -6.69 0.57
N TYR A 150 -7.31 -7.56 0.08
CA TYR A 150 -7.29 -8.09 -1.27
C TYR A 150 -8.45 -7.56 -2.12
N ILE A 151 -8.18 -7.30 -3.40
CA ILE A 151 -9.18 -6.94 -4.40
C ILE A 151 -9.01 -7.79 -5.65
N THR A 152 -10.11 -8.34 -6.15
CA THR A 152 -10.13 -9.23 -7.34
C THR A 152 -10.70 -8.53 -8.57
N SER A 153 -11.67 -7.61 -8.39
CA SER A 153 -12.37 -6.94 -9.49
C SER A 153 -12.90 -5.58 -9.06
N GLY A 154 -13.12 -4.69 -10.02
CA GLY A 154 -13.81 -3.42 -9.85
C GLY A 154 -15.23 -3.46 -10.44
N ALA A 155 -15.86 -2.31 -10.50
CA ALA A 155 -17.20 -2.15 -11.07
C ALA A 155 -17.24 -2.31 -12.60
N ARG A 156 -16.12 -2.15 -13.29
CA ARG A 156 -16.02 -2.20 -14.76
C ARG A 156 -14.76 -2.93 -15.20
N ASP A 157 -14.85 -3.60 -16.34
CA ASP A 157 -13.72 -4.22 -17.01
C ASP A 157 -13.42 -3.49 -18.32
N ILE A 158 -12.15 -3.53 -18.73
CA ILE A 158 -11.75 -3.01 -20.04
C ILE A 158 -11.49 -4.15 -21.04
N SER A 159 -11.66 -3.86 -22.32
CA SER A 159 -11.31 -4.79 -23.38
C SER A 159 -9.80 -4.80 -23.65
N PRO A 160 -9.27 -5.79 -24.38
CA PRO A 160 -7.89 -5.74 -24.87
C PRO A 160 -7.60 -4.48 -25.69
N ALA A 161 -8.59 -4.01 -26.48
CA ALA A 161 -8.48 -2.75 -27.21
C ALA A 161 -8.40 -1.54 -26.26
N GLY A 162 -9.17 -1.54 -25.16
CA GLY A 162 -9.11 -0.50 -24.13
C GLY A 162 -7.75 -0.48 -23.42
N LEU A 163 -7.16 -1.64 -23.13
CA LEU A 163 -5.83 -1.71 -22.56
C LEU A 163 -4.77 -1.13 -23.53
N SER A 164 -4.76 -1.57 -24.80
CA SER A 164 -3.77 -1.14 -25.79
C SER A 164 -3.90 0.31 -26.23
N ASN A 165 -5.09 0.90 -26.14
CA ASN A 165 -5.36 2.29 -26.50
C ASN A 165 -5.41 3.26 -25.30
N SER A 166 -4.82 2.86 -24.17
CA SER A 166 -4.70 3.69 -22.98
C SER A 166 -3.32 3.52 -22.33
N SER A 167 -3.03 4.31 -21.30
CA SER A 167 -1.84 4.14 -20.47
C SER A 167 -2.03 3.09 -19.36
N ALA A 168 -3.16 2.37 -19.35
CA ALA A 168 -3.37 1.28 -18.41
C ALA A 168 -2.36 0.15 -18.66
N ARG A 169 -1.82 -0.41 -17.58
CA ARG A 169 -0.89 -1.54 -17.65
C ARG A 169 -1.48 -2.71 -16.86
N LEU A 170 -1.34 -3.89 -17.42
CA LEU A 170 -1.69 -5.12 -16.74
C LEU A 170 -0.63 -5.43 -15.68
N MET A 171 -1.07 -5.71 -14.48
CA MET A 171 -0.23 -6.03 -13.34
C MET A 171 -0.60 -7.42 -12.81
N PRO A 172 0.38 -8.23 -12.38
CA PRO A 172 0.14 -9.57 -11.86
C PRO A 172 -0.57 -9.54 -10.49
N LYS A 173 -1.15 -10.68 -10.13
CA LYS A 173 -1.55 -10.96 -8.74
C LYS A 173 -0.39 -10.72 -7.79
N GLY A 174 -0.68 -10.13 -6.61
CA GLY A 174 0.31 -9.73 -5.62
C GLY A 174 0.79 -8.29 -5.77
N SER A 175 0.38 -7.56 -6.82
CA SER A 175 0.68 -6.13 -6.95
C SER A 175 -0.01 -5.32 -5.85
N VAL A 176 0.70 -4.37 -5.27
CA VAL A 176 0.18 -3.47 -4.24
C VAL A 176 -0.36 -2.21 -4.90
N LEU A 177 -1.65 -2.01 -4.81
CA LEU A 177 -2.35 -0.86 -5.38
C LEU A 177 -2.38 0.27 -4.37
N PHE A 178 -2.03 1.47 -4.79
CA PHE A 178 -2.06 2.66 -3.95
C PHE A 178 -2.75 3.82 -4.67
N SER A 179 -3.86 4.34 -4.10
CA SER A 179 -4.53 5.51 -4.67
C SER A 179 -3.76 6.79 -4.35
N SER A 180 -3.22 7.43 -5.39
CA SER A 180 -2.42 8.65 -5.32
C SER A 180 -3.22 9.93 -5.60
N ARG A 181 -4.50 9.82 -6.01
CA ARG A 181 -5.43 10.93 -6.22
C ARG A 181 -6.68 10.74 -5.37
N ALA A 182 -7.52 11.76 -5.29
CA ALA A 182 -8.70 11.82 -4.42
C ALA A 182 -9.68 10.66 -4.64
N PRO A 183 -9.97 9.87 -3.62
CA PRO A 183 -9.38 9.90 -2.29
C PRO A 183 -7.99 9.25 -2.24
N ILE A 184 -7.02 9.94 -1.60
CA ILE A 184 -5.64 9.46 -1.48
C ILE A 184 -5.53 8.41 -0.38
N GLY A 185 -4.71 7.38 -0.61
CA GLY A 185 -4.24 6.45 0.42
C GLY A 185 -5.15 5.25 0.66
N TYR A 186 -6.02 4.89 -0.27
CA TYR A 186 -6.56 3.53 -0.29
C TYR A 186 -5.48 2.58 -0.78
N VAL A 187 -5.33 1.47 -0.08
CA VAL A 187 -4.32 0.44 -0.38
C VAL A 187 -4.99 -0.92 -0.44
N ALA A 188 -4.61 -1.73 -1.42
CA ALA A 188 -5.03 -3.12 -1.54
C ALA A 188 -3.97 -3.95 -2.25
N ILE A 189 -4.04 -5.28 -2.08
CA ILE A 189 -3.25 -6.23 -2.86
C ILE A 189 -4.15 -6.82 -3.96
N ALA A 190 -3.66 -6.83 -5.18
CA ALA A 190 -4.33 -7.49 -6.30
C ALA A 190 -4.39 -9.01 -6.08
N ASP A 191 -5.59 -9.60 -6.04
CA ASP A 191 -5.78 -11.05 -5.92
C ASP A 191 -5.97 -11.75 -7.27
N ALA A 192 -5.95 -10.97 -8.34
CA ALA A 192 -5.97 -11.43 -9.72
C ALA A 192 -5.08 -10.52 -10.57
N GLU A 193 -4.82 -10.92 -11.80
CA GLU A 193 -4.23 -10.04 -12.80
C GLU A 193 -5.23 -8.93 -13.14
N LEU A 194 -4.80 -7.67 -13.06
CA LEU A 194 -5.68 -6.52 -13.21
C LEU A 194 -4.92 -5.26 -13.67
N SER A 195 -5.67 -4.24 -14.04
CA SER A 195 -5.18 -2.91 -14.35
C SER A 195 -5.86 -1.85 -13.49
N THR A 196 -5.38 -0.61 -13.51
CA THR A 196 -5.94 0.50 -12.71
C THR A 196 -6.12 1.75 -13.55
N ASN A 197 -6.94 2.66 -13.07
CA ASN A 197 -7.04 4.01 -13.64
C ASN A 197 -5.82 4.87 -13.24
N GLN A 198 -5.72 6.08 -13.82
CA GLN A 198 -4.63 7.04 -13.55
C GLN A 198 -4.61 7.58 -12.10
N GLY A 199 -5.57 7.22 -11.27
CA GLY A 199 -5.61 7.57 -9.84
C GLY A 199 -4.68 6.74 -8.98
N PHE A 200 -4.01 5.74 -9.55
CA PHE A 200 -3.11 4.85 -8.83
C PHE A 200 -1.64 5.09 -9.16
N LYS A 201 -0.81 4.82 -8.16
CA LYS A 201 0.62 4.53 -8.25
C LYS A 201 0.81 3.17 -7.57
N SER A 202 0.90 2.12 -8.36
CA SER A 202 0.97 0.75 -7.84
C SER A 202 2.41 0.25 -7.81
N CYS A 203 2.71 -0.67 -6.90
CA CYS A 203 4.00 -1.35 -6.81
C CYS A 203 3.82 -2.82 -7.19
N VAL A 204 4.56 -3.27 -8.17
CA VAL A 204 4.71 -4.70 -8.50
C VAL A 204 5.98 -5.20 -7.81
N PRO A 205 5.88 -5.90 -6.66
CA PRO A 205 7.05 -6.33 -5.92
C PRO A 205 7.93 -7.27 -6.74
N TYR A 206 9.25 -7.12 -6.69
CA TYR A 206 10.19 -8.07 -7.30
C TYR A 206 10.18 -9.41 -6.56
N ILE A 207 9.97 -9.39 -5.25
CA ILE A 207 9.78 -10.56 -4.39
C ILE A 207 8.35 -10.53 -3.83
N LYS A 208 7.57 -11.57 -4.10
CA LYS A 208 6.12 -11.62 -3.76
C LYS A 208 5.83 -11.51 -2.27
N GLU A 209 6.69 -12.07 -1.44
CA GLU A 209 6.59 -12.09 0.01
C GLU A 209 6.60 -10.69 0.63
N SER A 210 7.15 -9.70 -0.07
CA SER A 210 7.20 -8.32 0.40
C SER A 210 5.88 -7.54 0.25
N ALA A 211 4.88 -8.08 -0.46
CA ALA A 211 3.65 -7.36 -0.79
C ALA A 211 2.86 -6.90 0.46
N GLU A 212 2.76 -7.75 1.48
CA GLU A 212 2.04 -7.39 2.72
C GLU A 212 2.78 -6.32 3.52
N TYR A 213 4.10 -6.39 3.60
CA TYR A 213 4.91 -5.35 4.23
C TYR A 213 4.78 -4.01 3.50
N ILE A 214 4.84 -4.01 2.17
CA ILE A 214 4.64 -2.82 1.34
C ILE A 214 3.24 -2.24 1.58
N LEU A 215 2.20 -3.08 1.66
CA LEU A 215 0.84 -2.62 1.95
C LEU A 215 0.76 -1.95 3.32
N LEU A 216 1.35 -2.53 4.37
CA LEU A 216 1.34 -1.97 5.72
C LEU A 216 2.08 -0.63 5.76
N SER A 217 3.28 -0.57 5.20
CA SER A 217 4.14 0.62 5.17
C SER A 217 3.46 1.78 4.43
N THR A 218 2.89 1.51 3.25
CA THR A 218 2.17 2.52 2.46
C THR A 218 0.85 2.96 3.11
N GLY A 219 0.13 2.05 3.79
CA GLY A 219 -1.10 2.36 4.52
C GLY A 219 -0.89 3.29 5.71
N ILE A 220 0.26 3.20 6.40
CA ILE A 220 0.61 4.06 7.54
C ILE A 220 1.05 5.44 7.08
N CYS A 221 1.76 5.54 5.97
CA CYS A 221 2.19 6.81 5.40
C CYS A 221 1.02 7.78 5.13
N LYS A 222 -0.19 7.26 4.88
CA LYS A 222 -1.42 8.05 4.77
C LYS A 222 -1.73 8.86 6.02
N LYS A 223 -1.53 8.29 7.23
CA LYS A 223 -1.94 8.91 8.50
C LYS A 223 -0.94 9.96 8.99
N ASN A 224 0.34 9.75 8.76
CA ASN A 224 1.42 10.56 9.30
C ASN A 224 1.82 11.76 8.42
N ARG A 225 0.99 12.14 7.41
CA ARG A 225 1.27 13.28 6.52
C ARG A 225 2.71 13.28 6.00
N CYS A 226 3.14 12.18 5.41
CA CYS A 226 4.32 12.19 4.54
C CYS A 226 4.01 13.17 3.40
N ARG A 227 4.37 14.45 3.59
CA ARG A 227 4.05 15.54 2.65
C ARG A 227 4.71 15.25 1.31
N GLY A 228 3.94 14.64 0.39
CA GLY A 228 4.28 14.60 -1.03
C GLY A 228 5.32 13.59 -1.50
N LYS A 229 5.96 12.81 -0.63
CA LYS A 229 6.93 11.78 -1.04
C LYS A 229 6.47 10.41 -0.54
N TRP A 230 5.87 9.64 -1.43
CA TRP A 230 5.44 8.25 -1.21
C TRP A 230 6.55 7.26 -1.60
N ASP A 231 7.78 7.72 -1.62
CA ASP A 231 8.88 7.04 -2.29
C ASP A 231 9.70 6.16 -1.33
N TYR A 232 9.42 6.15 0.00
CA TYR A 232 10.25 5.46 0.99
C TYR A 232 9.46 4.44 1.83
N ILE A 233 10.06 3.32 2.11
CA ILE A 233 9.68 2.27 3.07
C ILE A 233 10.89 1.85 3.90
#